data_75102345c26fd50e4dde152121b31682
#
_entry.id   75102345c26fd50e4dde152121b31682
#
_cell.length_a   1.000
_cell.length_b   1.000
_cell.length_c   1.000
_cell.angle_alpha   90.00
_cell.angle_beta   90.00
_cell.angle_gamma   90.00
#
_symmetry.space_group_name_H-M   'P 1'
#
loop_
_entity.id
_entity.type
_entity.pdbx_description
1 polymer ?
#
loop_
_entity_poly.entity_id
_entity_poly.type
_entity_poly.pdbx_seq_one_letter_code
_entity_poly.pdbx_strand_id
1 'polypeptide(L)'
;LDLGCYYELRNGKKMLIDGLQFSHGRGGDRHHVTRQGCYDMVPYIWHQGDDRGGGASSGETILVNPVGINEIKRIIVYTFIYEGVAKWSETNAVVKVKVPGNQDVIVKMGQQYSDKKFCAIAQLDFAGDNSITVKKLVTFHDGHRDCDKQYGWGFNYSPGSKD
;
A
#
# COMPACT_ATOMS: atom_id res chain seq x y z
N LEU A 1 5.77 -11.62 0.37
CA LEU A 1 4.59 -10.78 0.55
C LEU A 1 4.98 -9.31 0.37
N ASP A 2 4.24 -8.60 -0.46
CA ASP A 2 4.55 -7.23 -0.85
C ASP A 2 3.47 -6.26 -0.37
N LEU A 3 3.89 -5.06 0.01
CA LEU A 3 3.02 -3.99 0.47
C LEU A 3 2.90 -2.94 -0.62
N GLY A 4 1.71 -2.37 -0.77
CA GLY A 4 1.49 -1.26 -1.68
C GLY A 4 0.29 -0.42 -1.28
N CYS A 5 0.03 0.60 -2.06
CA CYS A 5 -1.16 1.43 -1.90
C CYS A 5 -1.59 2.07 -3.22
N TYR A 6 -2.91 2.27 -3.33
CA TYR A 6 -3.48 3.24 -4.27
C TYR A 6 -3.63 4.56 -3.53
N TYR A 7 -3.39 5.67 -4.18
CA TYR A 7 -3.69 6.97 -3.60
C TYR A 7 -4.33 7.92 -4.62
N GLU A 8 -5.13 8.81 -4.08
CA GLU A 8 -5.74 9.91 -4.83
C GLU A 8 -5.46 11.21 -4.09
N LEU A 9 -4.98 12.21 -4.84
CA LEU A 9 -4.76 13.56 -4.33
C LEU A 9 -6.00 14.43 -4.55
N ARG A 10 -6.09 15.53 -3.84
CA ARG A 10 -7.21 16.48 -3.96
C ARG A 10 -7.32 17.12 -5.33
N ASN A 11 -6.19 17.20 -6.06
CA ASN A 11 -6.19 17.70 -7.44
C ASN A 11 -6.69 16.66 -8.47
N GLY A 12 -7.10 15.48 -8.02
CA GLY A 12 -7.58 14.40 -8.88
C GLY A 12 -6.54 13.43 -9.38
N LYS A 13 -5.26 13.67 -9.11
CA LYS A 13 -4.19 12.75 -9.50
C LYS A 13 -4.32 11.43 -8.73
N LYS A 14 -4.25 10.32 -9.45
CA LYS A 14 -4.30 8.97 -8.88
C LYS A 14 -3.07 8.20 -9.30
N MET A 15 -2.55 7.37 -8.40
CA MET A 15 -1.40 6.52 -8.67
C MET A 15 -1.39 5.33 -7.73
N LEU A 16 -0.55 4.34 -8.02
CA LEU A 16 -0.24 3.27 -7.07
C LEU A 16 1.26 3.21 -6.85
N ILE A 17 1.63 2.73 -5.67
CA ILE A 17 3.03 2.56 -5.26
C ILE A 17 3.17 1.16 -4.66
N ASP A 18 4.03 0.31 -5.24
CA ASP A 18 4.36 -0.98 -4.66
C ASP A 18 5.69 -1.50 -5.22
N GLY A 19 6.07 -2.70 -4.77
CA GLY A 19 7.35 -3.31 -5.13
C GLY A 19 7.54 -3.62 -6.62
N LEU A 20 6.46 -3.68 -7.40
CA LEU A 20 6.55 -3.91 -8.84
C LEU A 20 7.02 -2.68 -9.61
N GLN A 21 7.13 -1.54 -8.96
CA GLN A 21 7.60 -0.30 -9.56
C GLN A 21 9.04 0.03 -9.17
N PHE A 22 9.68 -0.85 -8.40
CA PHE A 22 11.04 -0.62 -7.96
C PHE A 22 12.05 -1.16 -8.97
N SER A 23 13.08 -0.38 -9.22
CA SER A 23 14.26 -0.86 -9.92
C SER A 23 15.17 -1.57 -8.90
N HIS A 24 15.44 -2.85 -9.13
CA HIS A 24 16.31 -3.67 -8.25
C HIS A 24 15.85 -3.73 -6.79
N GLY A 25 14.54 -3.64 -6.55
CA GLY A 25 13.97 -3.76 -5.21
C GLY A 25 14.27 -2.60 -4.28
N ARG A 26 14.75 -1.50 -4.78
CA ARG A 26 15.10 -0.35 -3.97
C ARG A 26 13.92 0.58 -3.77
N GLY A 27 13.79 1.12 -2.58
CA GLY A 27 12.87 2.21 -2.30
C GLY A 27 13.31 3.49 -2.99
N GLY A 28 12.38 4.43 -3.14
CA GLY A 28 12.69 5.73 -3.71
C GLY A 28 13.47 6.61 -2.74
N ASP A 29 13.84 7.77 -3.24
CA ASP A 29 14.50 8.79 -2.43
C ASP A 29 13.45 9.55 -1.61
N ARG A 30 13.69 9.68 -0.31
CA ARG A 30 12.83 10.45 0.59
C ARG A 30 12.59 11.89 0.13
N HIS A 31 13.59 12.50 -0.49
CA HIS A 31 13.63 13.93 -0.83
C HIS A 31 13.32 14.23 -2.30
N HIS A 32 13.21 13.21 -3.14
CA HIS A 32 12.97 13.37 -4.59
C HIS A 32 11.81 12.49 -5.03
N VAL A 33 10.99 12.99 -5.92
CA VAL A 33 9.84 12.25 -6.44
C VAL A 33 10.30 11.13 -7.37
N THR A 34 9.90 9.91 -7.05
CA THR A 34 10.16 8.72 -7.85
C THR A 34 8.88 7.89 -7.97
N ARG A 35 8.95 6.73 -8.62
CA ARG A 35 7.82 5.80 -8.68
C ARG A 35 7.42 5.24 -7.32
N GLN A 36 8.32 5.31 -6.32
CA GLN A 36 8.04 4.92 -4.94
C GLN A 36 7.43 6.06 -4.12
N GLY A 37 7.11 7.16 -4.75
CA GLY A 37 6.56 8.34 -4.09
C GLY A 37 7.65 9.26 -3.56
N CYS A 38 7.30 10.07 -2.58
CA CYS A 38 8.23 10.98 -1.92
C CYS A 38 7.67 11.36 -0.55
N TYR A 39 8.54 11.52 0.45
CA TYR A 39 8.11 11.93 1.78
C TYR A 39 8.03 13.46 1.91
N ASP A 40 9.02 14.18 1.39
CA ASP A 40 9.16 15.63 1.60
C ASP A 40 8.43 16.48 0.56
N MET A 41 7.99 15.86 -0.52
CA MET A 41 7.26 16.54 -1.61
C MET A 41 6.02 15.72 -2.00
N VAL A 42 5.13 16.30 -2.79
CA VAL A 42 3.95 15.60 -3.32
C VAL A 42 4.40 14.29 -3.97
N PRO A 43 3.81 13.14 -3.63
CA PRO A 43 2.51 12.97 -2.95
C PRO A 43 2.57 12.88 -1.42
N TYR A 44 3.72 13.08 -0.79
CA TYR A 44 3.93 12.92 0.66
C TYR A 44 3.66 11.49 1.14
N ILE A 45 3.67 10.55 0.24
CA ILE A 45 3.49 9.11 0.47
C ILE A 45 4.73 8.43 -0.09
N TRP A 46 5.43 7.67 0.75
CA TRP A 46 6.72 7.11 0.38
C TRP A 46 6.85 5.65 0.82
N HIS A 47 7.09 4.77 -0.14
CA HIS A 47 7.42 3.37 0.11
C HIS A 47 8.93 3.25 0.26
N GLN A 48 9.38 2.75 1.41
CA GLN A 48 10.81 2.74 1.75
C GLN A 48 11.63 1.66 1.04
N GLY A 49 10.98 0.76 0.32
CA GLY A 49 11.64 -0.26 -0.47
C GLY A 49 11.09 -1.64 -0.25
N ASP A 50 11.45 -2.53 -1.16
CA ASP A 50 11.08 -3.94 -1.10
C ASP A 50 12.04 -4.67 -0.16
N ASP A 51 11.50 -5.31 0.89
CA ASP A 51 12.31 -6.09 1.81
C ASP A 51 12.50 -7.50 1.28
N ARG A 52 13.72 -7.80 0.86
CA ARG A 52 14.13 -9.13 0.44
C ARG A 52 15.10 -9.78 1.41
N GLY A 53 15.49 -9.07 2.47
CA GLY A 53 16.52 -9.49 3.40
C GLY A 53 16.09 -10.50 4.45
N GLY A 54 14.80 -10.63 4.71
CA GLY A 54 14.25 -11.64 5.60
C GLY A 54 14.65 -11.53 7.06
N GLY A 55 15.10 -10.39 7.54
CA GLY A 55 15.39 -10.18 8.94
C GLY A 55 14.14 -10.13 9.81
N ALA A 56 14.22 -10.57 11.05
CA ALA A 56 13.07 -10.65 11.95
C ALA A 56 12.43 -9.28 12.24
N SER A 57 13.21 -8.21 12.17
CA SER A 57 12.73 -6.84 12.39
C SER A 57 12.47 -6.07 11.09
N SER A 58 12.76 -6.69 9.94
CA SER A 58 12.60 -6.03 8.66
C SER A 58 11.18 -6.22 8.13
N GLY A 59 10.77 -5.34 7.24
CA GLY A 59 9.48 -5.37 6.61
C GLY A 59 9.34 -4.18 5.68
N GLU A 60 8.33 -4.22 4.83
CA GLU A 60 8.05 -3.09 3.96
C GLU A 60 7.24 -2.04 4.71
N THR A 61 7.55 -0.79 4.49
CA THR A 61 6.90 0.34 5.16
C THR A 61 6.54 1.42 4.17
N ILE A 62 5.31 1.90 4.27
CA ILE A 62 4.84 3.10 3.57
C ILE A 62 4.62 4.17 4.62
N LEU A 63 5.25 5.33 4.41
CA LEU A 63 5.10 6.48 5.30
C LEU A 63 4.29 7.57 4.62
N VAL A 64 3.44 8.25 5.39
CA VAL A 64 2.71 9.43 4.94
C VAL A 64 3.15 10.61 5.80
N ASN A 65 3.63 11.67 5.15
CA ASN A 65 4.09 12.86 5.85
C ASN A 65 2.87 13.70 6.31
N PRO A 66 2.75 13.99 7.61
CA PRO A 66 1.65 14.82 8.11
C PRO A 66 1.54 16.21 7.45
N VAL A 67 2.65 16.75 6.97
CA VAL A 67 2.68 18.03 6.25
C VAL A 67 1.77 18.03 5.02
N GLY A 68 1.64 16.88 4.35
CA GLY A 68 0.84 16.76 3.13
C GLY A 68 -0.56 16.22 3.31
N ILE A 69 -0.99 16.02 4.54
CA ILE A 69 -2.26 15.34 4.84
C ILE A 69 -3.48 16.01 4.18
N ASN A 70 -3.46 17.32 4.01
CA ASN A 70 -4.57 18.05 3.40
C ASN A 70 -4.52 18.08 1.86
N GLU A 71 -3.46 17.56 1.26
CA GLU A 71 -3.35 17.40 -0.19
C GLU A 71 -3.77 16.01 -0.66
N ILE A 72 -3.98 15.09 0.25
CA ILE A 72 -4.38 13.72 -0.03
C ILE A 72 -5.88 13.60 0.17
N LYS A 73 -6.55 12.86 -0.73
CA LYS A 73 -7.98 12.59 -0.62
C LYS A 73 -8.26 11.21 -0.04
N ARG A 74 -7.62 10.17 -0.56
CA ARG A 74 -7.80 8.79 -0.05
C ARG A 74 -6.61 7.91 -0.37
N ILE A 75 -6.44 6.88 0.45
CA ILE A 75 -5.44 5.84 0.24
C ILE A 75 -6.11 4.50 0.50
N ILE A 76 -5.83 3.50 -0.34
CA ILE A 76 -6.14 2.10 -0.03
C ILE A 76 -4.82 1.36 0.09
N VAL A 77 -4.59 0.79 1.27
CA VAL A 77 -3.42 -0.04 1.57
C VAL A 77 -3.74 -1.48 1.18
N TYR A 78 -2.81 -2.13 0.49
CA TYR A 78 -2.98 -3.53 0.09
C TYR A 78 -1.69 -4.31 0.27
N THR A 79 -1.82 -5.63 0.24
CA THR A 79 -0.68 -6.55 0.21
C THR A 79 -0.96 -7.65 -0.81
N PHE A 80 0.09 -8.22 -1.39
CA PHE A 80 -0.09 -9.24 -2.41
C PHE A 80 1.08 -10.23 -2.41
N ILE A 81 0.81 -11.40 -2.97
CA ILE A 81 1.80 -12.46 -3.16
C ILE A 81 2.33 -12.33 -4.59
N TYR A 82 3.59 -11.92 -4.73
CA TYR A 82 4.21 -11.67 -6.03
C TYR A 82 4.43 -12.94 -6.82
N GLU A 83 4.98 -13.97 -6.17
CA GLU A 83 5.31 -15.24 -6.81
C GLU A 83 4.74 -16.41 -6.02
N GLY A 84 4.39 -17.48 -6.73
CA GLY A 84 3.87 -18.69 -6.14
C GLY A 84 2.35 -18.72 -6.06
N VAL A 85 1.84 -19.64 -5.27
CA VAL A 85 0.40 -19.82 -5.06
C VAL A 85 -0.05 -19.08 -3.80
N ALA A 86 -1.34 -18.77 -3.75
CA ALA A 86 -1.95 -18.08 -2.60
C ALA A 86 -2.01 -19.02 -1.40
N LYS A 87 -1.06 -18.87 -0.49
CA LYS A 87 -0.98 -19.62 0.77
C LYS A 87 -0.81 -18.66 1.94
N TRP A 88 -1.83 -17.87 2.18
CA TRP A 88 -1.81 -16.88 3.26
C TRP A 88 -1.54 -17.51 4.62
N SER A 89 -2.10 -18.71 4.86
CA SER A 89 -1.93 -19.41 6.13
C SER A 89 -0.47 -19.84 6.41
N GLU A 90 0.40 -19.82 5.41
CA GLU A 90 1.81 -20.17 5.57
C GLU A 90 2.68 -18.96 5.87
N THR A 91 2.14 -17.73 5.83
CA THR A 91 2.91 -16.54 6.15
C THR A 91 2.70 -16.12 7.60
N ASN A 92 3.76 -15.58 8.21
CA ASN A 92 3.68 -14.95 9.53
C ASN A 92 3.55 -13.42 9.42
N ALA A 93 3.31 -12.91 8.25
CA ALA A 93 3.25 -11.47 8.01
C ALA A 93 2.06 -10.83 8.73
N VAL A 94 2.29 -9.66 9.28
CA VAL A 94 1.28 -8.84 9.93
C VAL A 94 1.28 -7.48 9.24
N VAL A 95 0.10 -7.03 8.80
CA VAL A 95 -0.04 -5.68 8.25
C VAL A 95 -0.60 -4.79 9.34
N LYS A 96 0.07 -3.67 9.58
CA LYS A 96 -0.34 -2.68 10.59
C LYS A 96 -0.56 -1.34 9.92
N VAL A 97 -1.70 -0.72 10.20
CA VAL A 97 -1.99 0.64 9.77
C VAL A 97 -2.14 1.49 11.03
N LYS A 98 -1.28 2.49 11.17
CA LYS A 98 -1.24 3.37 12.35
C LYS A 98 -1.50 4.79 11.92
N VAL A 99 -2.58 5.37 12.44
CA VAL A 99 -2.96 6.76 12.19
C VAL A 99 -3.19 7.43 13.53
N PRO A 100 -2.46 8.51 13.86
CA PRO A 100 -2.65 9.21 15.13
C PRO A 100 -4.12 9.60 15.34
N GLY A 101 -4.61 9.36 16.55
CA GLY A 101 -6.00 9.63 16.91
C GLY A 101 -7.00 8.58 16.49
N ASN A 102 -6.55 7.50 15.84
CA ASN A 102 -7.40 6.38 15.43
C ASN A 102 -6.89 5.08 16.06
N GLN A 103 -7.78 4.11 16.18
CA GLN A 103 -7.38 2.76 16.59
C GLN A 103 -6.55 2.12 15.48
N ASP A 104 -5.46 1.44 15.84
CA ASP A 104 -4.64 0.71 14.89
C ASP A 104 -5.44 -0.39 14.19
N VAL A 105 -5.23 -0.55 12.89
CA VAL A 105 -5.70 -1.71 12.15
C VAL A 105 -4.56 -2.72 12.09
N ILE A 106 -4.80 -3.93 12.60
CA ILE A 106 -3.82 -5.00 12.61
C ILE A 106 -4.44 -6.21 11.94
N VAL A 107 -3.80 -6.70 10.87
CA VAL A 107 -4.27 -7.88 10.13
C VAL A 107 -3.15 -8.92 10.11
N LYS A 108 -3.40 -10.05 10.75
CA LYS A 108 -2.49 -11.20 10.76
C LYS A 108 -2.79 -12.04 9.51
N MET A 109 -1.91 -11.96 8.53
CA MET A 109 -2.15 -12.60 7.23
C MET A 109 -2.16 -14.12 7.33
N GLY A 110 -1.44 -14.70 8.27
CA GLY A 110 -1.46 -16.14 8.51
C GLY A 110 -2.80 -16.69 9.00
N GLN A 111 -3.71 -15.83 9.42
CA GLN A 111 -5.07 -16.21 9.83
C GLN A 111 -6.10 -16.06 8.71
N GLN A 112 -5.66 -15.69 7.52
CA GLN A 112 -6.54 -15.49 6.37
C GLN A 112 -6.58 -16.73 5.48
N TYR A 113 -7.72 -16.98 4.87
CA TYR A 113 -7.92 -18.12 3.97
C TYR A 113 -8.52 -17.60 2.67
N SER A 114 -7.75 -17.68 1.59
CA SER A 114 -8.21 -17.34 0.26
C SER A 114 -7.27 -17.94 -0.77
N ASP A 115 -7.80 -18.29 -1.93
CA ASP A 115 -7.02 -18.71 -3.10
C ASP A 115 -6.59 -17.53 -3.96
N LYS A 116 -6.96 -16.32 -3.57
CA LYS A 116 -6.61 -15.09 -4.29
C LYS A 116 -5.36 -14.46 -3.69
N LYS A 117 -4.53 -13.88 -4.56
CA LYS A 117 -3.19 -13.43 -4.19
C LYS A 117 -3.11 -11.98 -3.74
N PHE A 118 -4.21 -11.24 -3.77
CA PHE A 118 -4.24 -9.81 -3.48
C PHE A 118 -5.24 -9.53 -2.37
N CYS A 119 -4.85 -8.73 -1.38
CA CYS A 119 -5.71 -8.38 -0.26
C CYS A 119 -5.69 -6.87 -0.03
N ALA A 120 -6.85 -6.22 -0.15
CA ALA A 120 -7.02 -4.84 0.30
C ALA A 120 -7.18 -4.84 1.82
N ILE A 121 -6.36 -4.07 2.52
CA ILE A 121 -6.25 -4.08 3.98
C ILE A 121 -7.13 -3.02 4.61
N ALA A 122 -7.00 -1.78 4.16
CA ALA A 122 -7.67 -0.65 4.79
C ALA A 122 -7.80 0.51 3.83
N GLN A 123 -8.82 1.34 4.05
CA GLN A 123 -9.01 2.60 3.35
C GLN A 123 -8.86 3.75 4.33
N LEU A 124 -8.08 4.75 3.94
CA LEU A 124 -7.92 6.00 4.67
C LEU A 124 -8.58 7.11 3.85
N ASP A 125 -9.54 7.79 4.47
CA ASP A 125 -10.21 8.95 3.87
C ASP A 125 -9.77 10.22 4.59
N PHE A 126 -9.28 11.18 3.83
CA PHE A 126 -8.72 12.42 4.32
C PHE A 126 -9.75 13.54 4.07
N ALA A 127 -10.24 14.16 5.14
CA ALA A 127 -11.34 15.14 5.02
C ALA A 127 -10.87 16.54 4.61
N GLY A 128 -9.56 16.82 4.62
CA GLY A 128 -9.03 18.13 4.28
C GLY A 128 -8.98 19.12 5.44
N ASP A 129 -9.36 18.67 6.64
CA ASP A 129 -9.36 19.45 7.87
C ASP A 129 -8.45 18.83 8.94
N ASN A 130 -7.39 18.15 8.51
CA ASN A 130 -6.46 17.37 9.32
C ASN A 130 -7.07 16.11 9.94
N SER A 131 -8.31 15.76 9.60
CA SER A 131 -8.91 14.50 10.08
C SER A 131 -8.75 13.39 9.05
N ILE A 132 -8.55 12.16 9.56
CA ILE A 132 -8.42 10.95 8.76
C ILE A 132 -9.36 9.91 9.33
N THR A 133 -10.16 9.29 8.47
CA THR A 133 -11.01 8.16 8.84
C THR A 133 -10.38 6.89 8.31
N VAL A 134 -10.25 5.87 9.17
CA VAL A 134 -9.66 4.58 8.82
C VAL A 134 -10.74 3.51 8.81
N LYS A 135 -10.87 2.80 7.70
CA LYS A 135 -11.81 1.69 7.55
C LYS A 135 -11.04 0.41 7.23
N LYS A 136 -11.20 -0.60 8.08
CA LYS A 136 -10.66 -1.94 7.82
C LYS A 136 -11.45 -2.61 6.70
N LEU A 137 -10.78 -3.16 5.70
CA LEU A 137 -11.41 -3.82 4.55
C LEU A 137 -11.26 -5.34 4.59
N VAL A 138 -10.05 -5.83 4.44
CA VAL A 138 -9.68 -7.26 4.36
C VAL A 138 -10.53 -7.96 3.29
N THR A 139 -10.38 -7.53 2.04
CA THR A 139 -11.06 -8.11 0.89
C THR A 139 -10.02 -8.70 -0.07
N PHE A 140 -10.34 -9.88 -0.63
CA PHE A 140 -9.41 -10.61 -1.49
C PHE A 140 -9.78 -10.47 -2.95
N HIS A 141 -8.75 -10.34 -3.79
CA HIS A 141 -8.89 -10.08 -5.21
C HIS A 141 -7.87 -10.89 -6.01
N ASP A 142 -8.13 -11.10 -7.30
CA ASP A 142 -7.22 -11.82 -8.17
C ASP A 142 -5.92 -11.04 -8.43
N GLY A 143 -5.96 -9.74 -8.34
CA GLY A 143 -4.81 -8.88 -8.52
C GLY A 143 -5.20 -7.40 -8.46
N HIS A 144 -4.29 -6.54 -8.89
CA HIS A 144 -4.49 -5.08 -8.87
C HIS A 144 -5.76 -4.66 -9.63
N ARG A 145 -5.96 -5.20 -10.84
CA ARG A 145 -7.09 -4.84 -11.69
C ARG A 145 -8.42 -5.21 -11.05
N ASP A 146 -8.50 -6.37 -10.45
CA ASP A 146 -9.72 -6.84 -9.79
C ASP A 146 -10.03 -5.97 -8.57
N CYS A 147 -9.03 -5.63 -7.78
CA CYS A 147 -9.17 -4.71 -6.65
C CYS A 147 -9.60 -3.31 -7.12
N ASP A 148 -9.00 -2.82 -8.19
CA ASP A 148 -9.37 -1.54 -8.79
C ASP A 148 -10.85 -1.51 -9.17
N LYS A 149 -11.36 -2.57 -9.78
CA LYS A 149 -12.79 -2.65 -10.15
C LYS A 149 -13.68 -2.53 -8.93
N GLN A 150 -13.30 -3.17 -7.84
CA GLN A 150 -14.07 -3.13 -6.60
C GLN A 150 -14.13 -1.72 -6.00
N TYR A 151 -13.02 -0.99 -6.06
CA TYR A 151 -12.88 0.30 -5.38
C TYR A 151 -12.85 1.51 -6.32
N GLY A 152 -12.95 1.30 -7.63
CA GLY A 152 -13.21 2.37 -8.60
C GLY A 152 -12.05 3.30 -8.89
N TRP A 153 -10.83 2.77 -9.06
CA TRP A 153 -9.66 3.59 -9.40
C TRP A 153 -9.55 3.91 -10.89
N GLY A 154 -9.87 2.94 -11.76
CA GLY A 154 -9.93 3.16 -13.21
C GLY A 154 -8.58 3.19 -13.91
N PHE A 155 -7.55 2.51 -13.37
CA PHE A 155 -6.24 2.46 -14.00
C PHE A 155 -6.18 1.48 -15.17
N ASN A 156 -5.26 1.76 -16.10
CA ASN A 156 -4.83 0.81 -17.10
C ASN A 156 -3.58 0.10 -16.61
N TYR A 157 -3.60 -1.21 -16.62
CA TYR A 157 -2.52 -2.02 -16.05
C TYR A 157 -1.70 -2.69 -17.15
N SER A 158 -0.38 -2.73 -16.92
CA SER A 158 0.54 -3.54 -17.69
C SER A 158 1.31 -4.45 -16.72
N PRO A 159 1.91 -5.54 -17.20
CA PRO A 159 2.72 -6.39 -16.32
C PRO A 159 3.82 -5.61 -15.63
N GLY A 160 3.93 -5.78 -14.31
CA GLY A 160 4.99 -5.16 -13.53
C GLY A 160 6.11 -6.13 -13.23
N SER A 161 7.25 -5.59 -12.81
CA SER A 161 8.43 -6.37 -12.48
C SER A 161 9.21 -5.69 -11.36
N LYS A 162 9.91 -6.49 -10.56
CA LYS A 162 10.84 -6.02 -9.53
C LYS A 162 12.25 -5.81 -10.06
N ASP A 163 12.50 -6.19 -11.30
CA ASP A 163 13.82 -6.12 -11.94
C ASP A 163 14.07 -4.80 -12.65
#